data_9a6265d12b9a27ee89bb94a6b8cbedf1
#
_entry.id   9a6265d12b9a27ee89bb94a6b8cbedf1
#
_cell.length_a   1.000
_cell.length_b   1.000
_cell.length_c   1.000
_cell.angle_alpha   90.00
_cell.angle_beta   90.00
_cell.angle_gamma   90.00
#
_symmetry.space_group_name_H-M   'P 1'
#
loop_
_entity.id
_entity.type
_entity.pdbx_description
1 polymer ?
#
loop_
_entity_poly.entity_id
_entity_poly.type
_entity_poly.pdbx_seq_one_letter_code
_entity_poly.pdbx_strand_id
1 'polypeptide(L)'
;MGKSPFIEAANACFANGERLLNDADFVSHPEHPGGTSFALATIAQEEFAKAFLLWLASRGVITWNPFVCRATRDHTCKQLLGLVMKHLNPDSDEEVRRDKEWWAEHEEHKSLLVAYQSSADKNERDRMWKRIEEISTKRNSLPSSVTDAIFILRYEKIDRWKSSTWVWEKEPVYDPLAKGLADGELDREKQDALYVRLGREGHVAKTPAEVKYEDAKAAMEIADRMRYFVKFMLAQNEVVGMEYEKIESLFKSVFANLAEADKQSLAS
;
A
#
# COMPACT_ATOMS: atom_id res chain seq x y z
N MET A 1 -7.28 -22.73 -22.88
CA MET A 1 -6.78 -21.34 -22.79
C MET A 1 -5.53 -21.35 -21.92
N GLY A 2 -4.37 -20.88 -22.43
CA GLY A 2 -3.15 -20.73 -21.64
C GLY A 2 -3.35 -19.72 -20.50
N LYS A 3 -2.72 -19.95 -19.35
CA LYS A 3 -2.72 -18.96 -18.24
C LYS A 3 -2.07 -17.67 -18.73
N SER A 4 -2.58 -16.53 -18.28
CA SER A 4 -1.94 -15.23 -18.54
C SER A 4 -0.49 -15.25 -18.02
N PRO A 5 0.50 -14.76 -18.79
CA PRO A 5 1.90 -14.70 -18.33
C PRO A 5 2.06 -13.90 -17.04
N PHE A 6 1.15 -12.95 -16.78
CA PHE A 6 1.14 -12.18 -15.53
C PHE A 6 0.76 -13.03 -14.31
N ILE A 7 -0.17 -13.98 -14.47
CA ILE A 7 -0.55 -14.87 -13.37
C ILE A 7 0.58 -15.85 -13.02
N GLU A 8 1.33 -16.30 -14.02
CA GLU A 8 2.50 -17.15 -13.81
C GLU A 8 3.60 -16.37 -13.09
N ALA A 9 3.86 -15.14 -13.52
CA ALA A 9 4.82 -14.25 -12.86
C ALA A 9 4.37 -13.88 -11.43
N ALA A 10 3.07 -13.64 -11.20
CA ALA A 10 2.53 -13.38 -9.87
C ALA A 10 2.73 -14.57 -8.93
N ASN A 11 2.47 -15.80 -9.40
CA ASN A 11 2.71 -17.02 -8.62
C ASN A 11 4.21 -17.22 -8.32
N ALA A 12 5.10 -16.90 -9.26
CA ALA A 12 6.53 -16.99 -9.04
C ALA A 12 7.02 -15.99 -7.97
N CYS A 13 6.52 -14.74 -8.02
CA CYS A 13 6.82 -13.74 -6.99
C CYS A 13 6.25 -14.15 -5.62
N PHE A 14 5.03 -14.68 -5.60
CA PHE A 14 4.41 -15.20 -4.38
C PHE A 14 5.25 -16.31 -3.75
N ALA A 15 5.64 -17.33 -4.54
CA ALA A 15 6.47 -18.42 -4.06
C ALA A 15 7.83 -17.94 -3.53
N ASN A 16 8.45 -16.94 -4.19
CA ASN A 16 9.70 -16.34 -3.69
C ASN A 16 9.48 -15.59 -2.38
N GLY A 17 8.37 -14.85 -2.25
CA GLY A 17 7.99 -14.19 -0.99
C GLY A 17 7.78 -15.18 0.15
N GLU A 18 7.09 -16.31 -0.10
CA GLU A 18 6.93 -17.39 0.91
C GLU A 18 8.27 -17.97 1.33
N ARG A 19 9.17 -18.25 0.38
CA ARG A 19 10.50 -18.74 0.68
C ARG A 19 11.28 -17.77 1.58
N LEU A 20 11.30 -16.49 1.22
CA LEU A 20 11.99 -15.44 1.99
C LEU A 20 11.43 -15.28 3.40
N LEU A 21 10.11 -15.37 3.55
CA LEU A 21 9.47 -15.29 4.86
C LEU A 21 9.80 -16.51 5.73
N ASN A 22 9.82 -17.70 5.15
CA ASN A 22 10.24 -18.92 5.85
C ASN A 22 11.73 -18.84 6.24
N ASP A 23 12.59 -18.30 5.38
CA ASP A 23 14.01 -18.09 5.69
C ASP A 23 14.16 -17.06 6.83
N ALA A 24 13.34 -16.00 6.85
CA ALA A 24 13.32 -15.01 7.92
C ALA A 24 12.92 -15.62 9.27
N ASP A 25 11.90 -16.47 9.28
CA ASP A 25 11.46 -17.20 10.47
C ASP A 25 12.53 -18.16 10.98
N PHE A 26 13.14 -18.91 10.06
CA PHE A 26 14.20 -19.89 10.38
C PHE A 26 15.41 -19.26 11.04
N VAL A 27 15.83 -18.05 10.62
CA VAL A 27 16.99 -17.36 11.21
C VAL A 27 16.62 -16.46 12.39
N SER A 28 15.32 -16.35 12.71
CA SER A 28 14.82 -15.49 13.79
C SER A 28 14.98 -16.19 15.14
N HIS A 29 15.63 -15.51 16.08
CA HIS A 29 15.79 -16.01 17.44
C HIS A 29 15.77 -14.87 18.45
N PRO A 30 15.04 -14.98 19.59
CA PRO A 30 14.91 -13.89 20.56
C PRO A 30 16.23 -13.42 21.18
N GLU A 31 17.23 -14.30 21.24
CA GLU A 31 18.56 -14.02 21.82
C GLU A 31 19.55 -13.41 20.83
N HIS A 32 19.16 -13.28 19.55
CA HIS A 32 20.03 -12.77 18.48
C HIS A 32 19.48 -11.46 17.88
N PRO A 33 20.36 -10.61 17.33
CA PRO A 33 19.93 -9.43 16.57
C PRO A 33 19.00 -9.81 15.42
N GLY A 34 17.93 -9.03 15.24
CA GLY A 34 16.90 -9.27 14.24
C GLY A 34 17.26 -8.85 12.81
N GLY A 35 18.47 -8.35 12.53
CA GLY A 35 18.78 -7.69 11.27
C GLY A 35 18.49 -8.56 10.03
N THR A 36 19.02 -9.77 9.96
CA THR A 36 18.79 -10.66 8.81
C THR A 36 17.31 -11.01 8.63
N SER A 37 16.61 -11.36 9.73
CA SER A 37 15.18 -11.68 9.69
C SER A 37 14.35 -10.49 9.23
N PHE A 38 14.64 -9.27 9.73
CA PHE A 38 13.98 -8.03 9.33
C PHE A 38 14.16 -7.77 7.83
N ALA A 39 15.37 -7.87 7.33
CA ALA A 39 15.67 -7.64 5.93
C ALA A 39 14.97 -8.66 5.02
N LEU A 40 15.01 -9.96 5.35
CA LEU A 40 14.34 -11.02 4.60
C LEU A 40 12.83 -10.82 4.60
N ALA A 41 12.23 -10.49 5.75
CA ALA A 41 10.80 -10.19 5.87
C ALA A 41 10.40 -8.97 5.03
N THR A 42 11.21 -7.90 5.02
CA THR A 42 10.97 -6.71 4.20
C THR A 42 11.03 -7.05 2.70
N ILE A 43 12.00 -7.86 2.27
CA ILE A 43 12.09 -8.31 0.87
C ILE A 43 10.89 -9.21 0.52
N ALA A 44 10.43 -10.07 1.45
CA ALA A 44 9.23 -10.88 1.24
C ALA A 44 7.98 -9.99 1.01
N GLN A 45 7.81 -8.92 1.79
CA GLN A 45 6.74 -7.93 1.58
C GLN A 45 6.82 -7.32 0.18
N GLU A 46 8.01 -6.96 -0.29
CA GLU A 46 8.22 -6.43 -1.64
C GLU A 46 7.85 -7.45 -2.74
N GLU A 47 8.13 -8.73 -2.55
CA GLU A 47 7.74 -9.79 -3.49
C GLU A 47 6.22 -10.01 -3.49
N PHE A 48 5.56 -9.96 -2.34
CA PHE A 48 4.09 -10.02 -2.26
C PHE A 48 3.44 -8.79 -2.92
N ALA A 49 3.98 -7.59 -2.71
CA ALA A 49 3.50 -6.37 -3.38
C ALA A 49 3.64 -6.47 -4.91
N LYS A 50 4.76 -7.02 -5.39
CA LYS A 50 4.99 -7.29 -6.82
C LYS A 50 4.00 -8.32 -7.36
N ALA A 51 3.74 -9.40 -6.62
CA ALA A 51 2.74 -10.41 -6.99
C ALA A 51 1.34 -9.81 -7.12
N PHE A 52 0.95 -8.92 -6.19
CA PHE A 52 -0.31 -8.18 -6.24
C PHE A 52 -0.40 -7.29 -7.49
N LEU A 53 0.62 -6.53 -7.82
CA LEU A 53 0.65 -5.68 -9.01
C LEU A 53 0.50 -6.49 -10.31
N LEU A 54 1.19 -7.65 -10.39
CA LEU A 54 1.07 -8.58 -11.51
C LEU A 54 -0.32 -9.22 -11.60
N TRP A 55 -0.94 -9.52 -10.45
CA TRP A 55 -2.30 -10.00 -10.40
C TRP A 55 -3.29 -8.94 -10.94
N LEU A 56 -3.15 -7.65 -10.55
CA LEU A 56 -3.95 -6.55 -11.10
C LEU A 56 -3.80 -6.45 -12.62
N ALA A 57 -2.58 -6.63 -13.15
CA ALA A 57 -2.34 -6.69 -14.59
C ALA A 57 -3.02 -7.90 -15.25
N SER A 58 -3.01 -9.07 -14.61
CA SER A 58 -3.67 -10.27 -15.12
C SER A 58 -5.19 -10.14 -15.21
N ARG A 59 -5.77 -9.29 -14.36
CA ARG A 59 -7.21 -8.98 -14.30
C ARG A 59 -7.60 -7.82 -15.23
N GLY A 60 -6.64 -7.19 -15.91
CA GLY A 60 -6.88 -6.03 -16.74
C GLY A 60 -7.23 -4.74 -15.95
N VAL A 61 -7.03 -4.74 -14.62
CA VAL A 61 -7.21 -3.54 -13.79
C VAL A 61 -6.17 -2.49 -14.14
N ILE A 62 -4.94 -2.93 -14.44
CA ILE A 62 -3.86 -2.06 -14.91
C ILE A 62 -3.34 -2.57 -16.26
N THR A 63 -2.98 -1.64 -17.14
CA THR A 63 -2.34 -1.98 -18.42
C THR A 63 -0.85 -2.13 -18.20
N TRP A 64 -0.30 -3.30 -18.60
CA TRP A 64 1.14 -3.52 -18.55
C TRP A 64 1.88 -2.64 -19.56
N ASN A 65 2.84 -1.88 -19.08
CA ASN A 65 3.67 -0.97 -19.84
C ASN A 65 5.06 -0.82 -19.19
N PRO A 66 6.03 -0.10 -19.79
CA PRO A 66 7.37 0.10 -19.23
C PRO A 66 7.37 0.72 -17.83
N PHE A 67 6.42 1.60 -17.50
CA PHE A 67 6.33 2.24 -16.18
C PHE A 67 5.87 1.26 -15.10
N VAL A 68 4.85 0.44 -15.41
CA VAL A 68 4.41 -0.63 -14.50
C VAL A 68 5.54 -1.65 -14.29
N CYS A 69 6.24 -2.03 -15.37
CA CYS A 69 7.41 -2.89 -15.27
C CYS A 69 8.51 -2.27 -14.37
N ARG A 70 8.74 -0.95 -14.45
CA ARG A 70 9.68 -0.26 -13.57
C ARG A 70 9.20 -0.26 -12.11
N ALA A 71 7.90 -0.03 -11.87
CA ALA A 71 7.31 -0.06 -10.53
C ALA A 71 7.50 -1.42 -9.82
N THR A 72 7.50 -2.54 -10.56
CA THR A 72 7.80 -3.86 -9.98
C THR A 72 9.25 -4.04 -9.53
N ARG A 73 10.16 -3.17 -9.95
CA ARG A 73 11.58 -3.20 -9.60
C ARG A 73 11.94 -2.17 -8.54
N ASP A 74 11.19 -1.08 -8.46
CA ASP A 74 11.42 0.02 -7.53
C ASP A 74 10.96 -0.36 -6.12
N HIS A 75 11.88 -0.30 -5.14
CA HIS A 75 11.60 -0.66 -3.76
C HIS A 75 10.52 0.22 -3.14
N THR A 76 10.61 1.53 -3.34
CA THR A 76 9.64 2.49 -2.81
C THR A 76 8.24 2.23 -3.36
N CYS A 77 8.10 1.94 -4.66
CA CYS A 77 6.81 1.60 -5.26
C CYS A 77 6.20 0.35 -4.64
N LYS A 78 7.00 -0.68 -4.39
CA LYS A 78 6.55 -1.93 -3.74
C LYS A 78 6.13 -1.70 -2.29
N GLN A 79 6.85 -0.87 -1.55
CA GLN A 79 6.53 -0.52 -0.16
C GLN A 79 5.26 0.31 -0.06
N LEU A 80 5.04 1.28 -0.95
CA LEU A 80 3.77 2.02 -1.05
C LEU A 80 2.59 1.11 -1.40
N LEU A 81 2.79 0.12 -2.29
CA LEU A 81 1.81 -0.92 -2.57
C LEU A 81 1.52 -1.80 -1.35
N GLY A 82 2.54 -2.12 -0.56
CA GLY A 82 2.39 -2.84 0.71
C GLY A 82 1.47 -2.11 1.69
N LEU A 83 1.57 -0.79 1.77
CA LEU A 83 0.66 0.03 2.60
C LEU A 83 -0.80 -0.07 2.12
N VAL A 84 -1.03 -0.05 0.81
CA VAL A 84 -2.36 -0.27 0.23
C VAL A 84 -2.89 -1.67 0.56
N MET A 85 -2.05 -2.69 0.42
CA MET A 85 -2.42 -4.09 0.72
C MET A 85 -2.76 -4.29 2.20
N LYS A 86 -2.01 -3.64 3.11
CA LYS A 86 -2.32 -3.65 4.55
C LYS A 86 -3.72 -3.08 4.83
N HIS A 87 -4.11 -2.05 4.12
CA HIS A 87 -5.46 -1.48 4.25
C HIS A 87 -6.54 -2.44 3.73
N LEU A 88 -6.28 -3.14 2.60
CA LEU A 88 -7.21 -4.11 2.03
C LEU A 88 -7.38 -5.36 2.88
N ASN A 89 -6.37 -5.71 3.68
CA ASN A 89 -6.37 -6.86 4.58
C ASN A 89 -5.92 -6.43 5.99
N PRO A 90 -6.77 -5.68 6.73
CA PRO A 90 -6.46 -5.19 8.07
C PRO A 90 -6.24 -6.36 9.03
N ASP A 91 -5.52 -6.12 10.12
CA ASP A 91 -5.48 -7.08 11.22
C ASP A 91 -6.81 -7.11 11.98
N SER A 92 -7.01 -8.17 12.77
CA SER A 92 -8.27 -8.39 13.49
C SER A 92 -8.64 -7.23 14.42
N ASP A 93 -7.66 -6.60 15.05
CA ASP A 93 -7.89 -5.48 15.96
C ASP A 93 -8.29 -4.21 15.19
N GLU A 94 -7.66 -3.97 14.05
CA GLU A 94 -8.02 -2.86 13.17
C GLU A 94 -9.40 -3.10 12.52
N GLU A 95 -9.71 -4.31 12.13
CA GLU A 95 -11.03 -4.69 11.61
C GLU A 95 -12.12 -4.46 12.65
N VAL A 96 -11.92 -4.94 13.87
CA VAL A 96 -12.85 -4.72 15.00
C VAL A 96 -13.00 -3.24 15.32
N ARG A 97 -11.92 -2.44 15.26
CA ARG A 97 -11.98 -0.99 15.47
C ARG A 97 -12.76 -0.32 14.36
N ARG A 98 -12.51 -0.65 13.10
CA ARG A 98 -13.20 -0.12 11.92
C ARG A 98 -14.69 -0.45 11.96
N ASP A 99 -15.05 -1.67 12.34
CA ASP A 99 -16.45 -2.08 12.50
C ASP A 99 -17.17 -1.27 13.58
N LYS A 100 -16.53 -1.08 14.75
CA LYS A 100 -17.10 -0.26 15.83
C LYS A 100 -17.30 1.20 15.41
N GLU A 101 -16.31 1.80 14.74
CA GLU A 101 -16.41 3.16 14.21
C GLU A 101 -17.51 3.25 13.15
N TRP A 102 -17.59 2.28 12.25
CA TRP A 102 -18.61 2.21 11.22
C TRP A 102 -20.03 2.11 11.82
N TRP A 103 -20.21 1.27 12.82
CA TRP A 103 -21.52 1.12 13.48
C TRP A 103 -21.92 2.39 14.22
N ALA A 104 -21.00 3.03 14.93
CA ALA A 104 -21.27 4.30 15.62
C ALA A 104 -21.68 5.40 14.64
N GLU A 105 -20.96 5.56 13.52
CA GLU A 105 -21.26 6.51 12.48
C GLU A 105 -22.57 6.17 11.74
N HIS A 106 -22.87 4.88 11.58
CA HIS A 106 -24.13 4.43 10.99
C HIS A 106 -25.34 4.83 11.83
N GLU A 107 -25.30 4.59 13.14
CA GLU A 107 -26.37 4.96 14.06
C GLU A 107 -26.53 6.48 14.18
N GLU A 108 -25.40 7.24 14.23
CA GLU A 108 -25.44 8.71 14.19
C GLU A 108 -26.10 9.21 12.91
N HIS A 109 -25.68 8.71 11.75
CA HIS A 109 -26.21 9.06 10.44
C HIS A 109 -27.73 8.80 10.34
N LYS A 110 -28.16 7.60 10.79
CA LYS A 110 -29.59 7.23 10.82
C LYS A 110 -30.40 8.15 11.71
N SER A 111 -29.90 8.43 12.91
CA SER A 111 -30.55 9.33 13.87
C SER A 111 -30.69 10.75 13.32
N LEU A 112 -29.64 11.25 12.68
CA LEU A 112 -29.65 12.57 12.04
C LEU A 112 -30.64 12.64 10.86
N LEU A 113 -30.75 11.59 10.04
CA LEU A 113 -31.73 11.54 8.95
C LEU A 113 -33.16 11.61 9.47
N VAL A 114 -33.48 10.87 10.54
CA VAL A 114 -34.81 10.91 11.17
C VAL A 114 -35.10 12.32 11.74
N ALA A 115 -34.14 12.91 12.47
CA ALA A 115 -34.25 14.25 13.02
C ALA A 115 -34.40 15.31 11.92
N TYR A 116 -33.62 15.22 10.84
CA TYR A 116 -33.71 16.10 9.69
C TYR A 116 -35.11 16.10 9.05
N GLN A 117 -35.70 14.89 8.89
CA GLN A 117 -37.03 14.76 8.29
C GLN A 117 -38.14 15.31 9.19
N SER A 118 -37.97 15.30 10.51
CA SER A 118 -38.96 15.72 11.50
C SER A 118 -38.82 17.17 11.95
N SER A 119 -37.67 17.83 11.73
CA SER A 119 -37.45 19.22 12.15
C SER A 119 -38.13 20.22 11.20
N ALA A 120 -38.87 21.17 11.77
CA ALA A 120 -39.44 22.31 11.06
C ALA A 120 -38.47 23.51 10.96
N ASP A 121 -37.43 23.54 11.81
CA ASP A 121 -36.43 24.62 11.84
C ASP A 121 -35.40 24.44 10.71
N LYS A 122 -35.34 25.42 9.83
CA LYS A 122 -34.42 25.44 8.70
C LYS A 122 -32.94 25.42 9.17
N ASN A 123 -32.61 26.25 10.16
CA ASN A 123 -31.22 26.33 10.62
C ASN A 123 -30.72 25.00 11.29
N GLU A 124 -31.62 24.32 11.95
CA GLU A 124 -31.39 23.03 12.53
C GLU A 124 -31.20 21.97 11.43
N ARG A 125 -32.05 21.97 10.42
CA ARG A 125 -31.89 21.08 9.25
C ARG A 125 -30.60 21.32 8.51
N ASP A 126 -30.19 22.56 8.29
CA ASP A 126 -28.95 22.88 7.60
C ASP A 126 -27.73 22.35 8.38
N ARG A 127 -27.75 22.44 9.72
CA ARG A 127 -26.71 21.86 10.59
C ARG A 127 -26.66 20.32 10.52
N MET A 128 -27.84 19.69 10.61
CA MET A 128 -27.93 18.23 10.51
C MET A 128 -27.49 17.75 9.14
N TRP A 129 -27.90 18.43 8.06
CA TRP A 129 -27.47 18.07 6.70
C TRP A 129 -25.96 18.14 6.53
N LYS A 130 -25.33 19.20 7.03
CA LYS A 130 -23.88 19.33 7.00
C LYS A 130 -23.19 18.14 7.72
N ARG A 131 -23.69 17.77 8.88
CA ARG A 131 -23.15 16.62 9.63
C ARG A 131 -23.39 15.29 8.92
N ILE A 132 -24.54 15.07 8.30
CA ILE A 132 -24.83 13.91 7.45
C ILE A 132 -23.85 13.83 6.29
N GLU A 133 -23.56 14.95 5.65
CA GLU A 133 -22.61 15.03 4.54
C GLU A 133 -21.17 14.75 5.00
N GLU A 134 -20.75 15.26 6.16
CA GLU A 134 -19.45 14.96 6.77
C GLU A 134 -19.28 13.46 7.04
N ILE A 135 -20.29 12.83 7.70
CA ILE A 135 -20.26 11.38 7.99
C ILE A 135 -20.23 10.59 6.69
N SER A 136 -21.04 10.94 5.71
CA SER A 136 -21.10 10.27 4.40
C SER A 136 -19.76 10.39 3.66
N THR A 137 -19.15 11.56 3.68
CA THR A 137 -17.82 11.80 3.08
C THR A 137 -16.74 10.97 3.78
N LYS A 138 -16.72 10.98 5.12
CA LYS A 138 -15.77 10.19 5.91
C LYS A 138 -15.90 8.70 5.63
N ARG A 139 -17.11 8.16 5.64
CA ARG A 139 -17.40 6.73 5.35
C ARG A 139 -16.99 6.32 3.94
N ASN A 140 -16.99 7.26 3.00
CA ASN A 140 -16.63 7.02 1.61
C ASN A 140 -15.16 7.34 1.30
N SER A 141 -14.40 7.90 2.24
CA SER A 141 -12.98 8.21 2.06
C SER A 141 -12.10 7.03 2.40
N LEU A 142 -11.00 6.86 1.65
CA LEU A 142 -9.89 6.00 2.06
C LEU A 142 -9.07 6.75 3.13
N PRO A 143 -8.32 6.03 4.00
CA PRO A 143 -7.34 6.66 4.88
C PRO A 143 -6.37 7.53 4.11
N SER A 144 -5.95 8.64 4.71
CA SER A 144 -5.00 9.57 4.10
C SER A 144 -3.71 8.87 3.65
N SER A 145 -3.17 7.98 4.48
CA SER A 145 -1.97 7.21 4.15
C SER A 145 -2.12 6.38 2.87
N VAL A 146 -3.30 5.77 2.64
CA VAL A 146 -3.57 4.97 1.43
C VAL A 146 -3.76 5.87 0.22
N THR A 147 -4.55 6.94 0.36
CA THR A 147 -4.77 7.92 -0.71
C THR A 147 -3.45 8.55 -1.14
N ASP A 148 -2.64 8.96 -0.17
CA ASP A 148 -1.34 9.58 -0.42
C ASP A 148 -0.34 8.59 -1.01
N ALA A 149 -0.33 7.33 -0.56
CA ALA A 149 0.51 6.30 -1.18
C ALA A 149 0.20 6.13 -2.68
N ILE A 150 -1.08 6.09 -3.04
CA ILE A 150 -1.50 5.98 -4.44
C ILE A 150 -1.16 7.25 -5.21
N PHE A 151 -1.35 8.43 -4.59
CA PHE A 151 -1.02 9.70 -5.20
C PHE A 151 0.49 9.86 -5.46
N ILE A 152 1.32 9.50 -4.49
CA ILE A 152 2.80 9.50 -4.62
C ILE A 152 3.24 8.52 -5.70
N LEU A 153 2.68 7.29 -5.72
CA LEU A 153 2.95 6.32 -6.80
C LEU A 153 2.72 6.93 -8.17
N ARG A 154 1.60 7.62 -8.36
CA ARG A 154 1.27 8.25 -9.63
C ARG A 154 2.20 9.42 -9.96
N TYR A 155 2.16 10.47 -9.15
CA TYR A 155 2.72 11.76 -9.51
C TYR A 155 4.20 11.91 -9.19
N GLU A 156 4.67 11.30 -8.11
CA GLU A 156 6.06 11.45 -7.70
C GLU A 156 6.97 10.32 -8.18
N LYS A 157 6.42 9.15 -8.44
CA LYS A 157 7.23 8.04 -8.98
C LYS A 157 7.00 7.89 -10.48
N ILE A 158 5.80 7.51 -10.88
CA ILE A 158 5.52 7.12 -12.26
C ILE A 158 5.55 8.32 -13.23
N ASP A 159 4.91 9.43 -12.91
CA ASP A 159 4.90 10.61 -13.78
C ASP A 159 6.27 11.29 -13.85
N ARG A 160 7.06 11.25 -12.77
CA ARG A 160 8.47 11.71 -12.82
C ARG A 160 9.33 10.88 -13.77
N TRP A 161 9.05 9.64 -13.96
CA TRP A 161 9.77 8.81 -14.94
C TRP A 161 9.47 9.21 -16.39
N LYS A 162 8.30 9.85 -16.63
CA LYS A 162 7.94 10.39 -17.95
C LYS A 162 8.55 11.77 -18.22
N SER A 163 8.68 12.59 -17.18
CA SER A 163 9.12 13.98 -17.31
C SER A 163 10.09 14.33 -16.20
N SER A 164 11.36 14.57 -16.57
CA SER A 164 12.39 15.05 -15.63
C SER A 164 12.19 16.49 -15.15
N THR A 165 11.17 17.20 -15.66
CA THR A 165 10.95 18.64 -15.45
C THR A 165 9.77 18.98 -14.56
N TRP A 166 9.05 17.98 -14.04
CA TRP A 166 7.88 18.23 -13.22
C TRP A 166 8.29 18.65 -11.80
N VAL A 167 7.93 19.88 -11.42
CA VAL A 167 8.19 20.46 -10.10
C VAL A 167 6.86 20.98 -9.56
N TRP A 168 6.55 20.61 -8.29
CA TRP A 168 5.42 21.22 -7.62
C TRP A 168 5.67 22.71 -7.37
N GLU A 169 4.70 23.57 -7.65
CA GLU A 169 4.74 24.98 -7.22
C GLU A 169 4.78 25.10 -5.69
N LYS A 170 4.09 24.17 -5.01
CA LYS A 170 4.12 24.01 -3.57
C LYS A 170 4.17 22.52 -3.26
N GLU A 171 5.10 22.12 -2.40
CA GLU A 171 5.19 20.72 -1.96
C GLU A 171 3.88 20.27 -1.29
N PRO A 172 3.27 19.16 -1.75
CA PRO A 172 2.10 18.58 -1.10
C PRO A 172 2.45 18.14 0.32
N VAL A 173 1.50 18.32 1.23
CA VAL A 173 1.60 17.77 2.59
C VAL A 173 0.99 16.37 2.56
N TYR A 174 1.83 15.37 2.73
CA TYR A 174 1.42 13.97 2.74
C TYR A 174 1.32 13.42 4.17
N ASP A 175 0.56 12.35 4.30
CA ASP A 175 0.57 11.51 5.50
C ASP A 175 2.01 11.06 5.84
N PRO A 176 2.45 11.17 7.11
CA PRO A 176 3.83 10.87 7.48
C PRO A 176 4.29 9.46 7.10
N LEU A 177 3.41 8.46 7.20
CA LEU A 177 3.74 7.07 6.86
C LEU A 177 3.98 6.92 5.35
N ALA A 178 3.07 7.44 4.52
CA ALA A 178 3.23 7.41 3.07
C ALA A 178 4.47 8.20 2.62
N LYS A 179 4.72 9.36 3.24
CA LYS A 179 5.90 10.19 2.98
C LYS A 179 7.21 9.48 3.35
N GLY A 180 7.27 8.87 4.54
CA GLY A 180 8.46 8.12 4.99
C GLY A 180 8.81 6.98 4.03
N LEU A 181 7.81 6.20 3.58
CA LEU A 181 8.01 5.17 2.57
C LEU A 181 8.50 5.76 1.23
N ALA A 182 7.92 6.88 0.79
CA ALA A 182 8.31 7.57 -0.43
C ALA A 182 9.76 8.09 -0.39
N ASP A 183 10.21 8.54 0.77
CA ASP A 183 11.57 9.00 1.02
C ASP A 183 12.57 7.85 1.22
N GLY A 184 12.11 6.59 1.16
CA GLY A 184 12.94 5.39 1.24
C GLY A 184 13.38 5.06 2.66
N GLU A 185 12.62 5.41 3.70
CA GLU A 185 12.97 5.10 5.09
C GLU A 185 13.07 3.60 5.32
N LEU A 186 12.07 2.83 4.89
CA LEU A 186 12.07 1.37 5.04
C LEU A 186 13.19 0.70 4.21
N ASP A 187 13.55 1.27 3.05
CA ASP A 187 14.69 0.76 2.26
C ASP A 187 16.02 1.01 3.00
N ARG A 188 16.18 2.18 3.63
CA ARG A 188 17.33 2.45 4.50
C ARG A 188 17.37 1.52 5.70
N GLU A 189 16.27 1.28 6.37
CA GLU A 189 16.19 0.34 7.51
C GLU A 189 16.57 -1.07 7.08
N LYS A 190 16.09 -1.54 5.94
CA LYS A 190 16.47 -2.83 5.35
C LYS A 190 17.97 -2.92 5.08
N GLN A 191 18.57 -1.85 4.53
CA GLN A 191 20.02 -1.80 4.28
C GLN A 191 20.81 -1.75 5.58
N ASP A 192 20.39 -0.98 6.57
CA ASP A 192 21.00 -0.92 7.91
C ASP A 192 20.91 -2.28 8.64
N ALA A 193 19.89 -3.07 8.33
CA ALA A 193 19.71 -4.41 8.86
C ALA A 193 20.66 -5.47 8.25
N LEU A 194 21.22 -5.17 7.08
CA LEU A 194 22.15 -6.07 6.37
C LEU A 194 23.61 -5.61 6.43
N TYR A 195 23.85 -4.30 6.51
CA TYR A 195 25.18 -3.73 6.33
C TYR A 195 25.54 -2.77 7.46
N VAL A 196 26.83 -2.71 7.80
CA VAL A 196 27.37 -1.66 8.66
C VAL A 196 27.37 -0.34 7.89
N ARG A 197 26.65 0.66 8.41
CA ARG A 197 26.66 2.01 7.85
C ARG A 197 27.78 2.83 8.46
N LEU A 198 28.59 3.44 7.61
CA LEU A 198 29.65 4.34 8.02
C LEU A 198 29.20 5.81 7.87
N GLY A 199 29.57 6.64 8.83
CA GLY A 199 29.45 8.07 8.75
C GLY A 199 30.54 8.68 7.83
N ARG A 200 30.40 9.97 7.49
CA ARG A 200 31.30 10.68 6.56
C ARG A 200 32.77 10.66 7.01
N GLU A 201 33.04 10.55 8.31
CA GLU A 201 34.38 10.52 8.87
C GLU A 201 34.88 9.08 9.11
N GLY A 202 34.19 8.08 8.57
CA GLY A 202 34.58 6.68 8.67
C GLY A 202 34.18 5.99 9.99
N HIS A 203 33.53 6.69 10.91
CA HIS A 203 33.00 6.06 12.12
C HIS A 203 31.77 5.19 11.80
N VAL A 204 31.52 4.16 12.62
CA VAL A 204 30.32 3.33 12.51
C VAL A 204 29.11 4.16 12.94
N ALA A 205 28.16 4.35 12.01
CA ALA A 205 26.92 5.10 12.25
C ALA A 205 25.75 4.16 12.65
N LYS A 206 25.72 2.94 12.12
CA LYS A 206 24.72 1.92 12.44
C LYS A 206 25.23 0.51 12.11
N THR A 207 24.76 -0.48 12.84
CA THR A 207 25.12 -1.89 12.59
C THR A 207 23.86 -2.77 12.55
N PRO A 208 23.89 -3.91 11.84
CA PRO A 208 22.80 -4.89 11.86
C PRO A 208 22.46 -5.43 13.26
N ALA A 209 23.43 -5.40 14.18
CA ALA A 209 23.25 -5.83 15.57
C ALA A 209 22.32 -4.93 16.40
N GLU A 210 22.03 -3.72 15.91
CA GLU A 210 21.12 -2.78 16.58
C GLU A 210 19.64 -3.04 16.26
N VAL A 211 19.35 -3.86 15.23
CA VAL A 211 17.98 -4.24 14.89
C VAL A 211 17.47 -5.24 15.92
N LYS A 212 16.41 -4.90 16.61
CA LYS A 212 15.83 -5.72 17.67
C LYS A 212 15.04 -6.89 17.08
N TYR A 213 14.93 -7.96 17.86
CA TYR A 213 14.08 -9.11 17.53
C TYR A 213 12.62 -8.69 17.31
N GLU A 214 12.10 -7.78 18.13
CA GLU A 214 10.71 -7.28 18.04
C GLU A 214 10.45 -6.58 16.71
N ASP A 215 11.40 -5.81 16.19
CA ASP A 215 11.28 -5.13 14.90
C ASP A 215 11.22 -6.16 13.75
N ALA A 216 12.06 -7.19 13.83
CA ALA A 216 12.03 -8.28 12.87
C ALA A 216 10.73 -9.09 12.93
N LYS A 217 10.22 -9.36 14.14
CA LYS A 217 8.95 -10.03 14.36
C LYS A 217 7.80 -9.24 13.77
N ALA A 218 7.75 -7.93 14.02
CA ALA A 218 6.72 -7.06 13.43
C ALA A 218 6.77 -7.05 11.89
N ALA A 219 7.98 -7.02 11.30
CA ALA A 219 8.14 -7.11 9.85
C ALA A 219 7.65 -8.46 9.28
N MET A 220 7.92 -9.57 9.98
CA MET A 220 7.42 -10.91 9.60
C MET A 220 5.90 -11.01 9.70
N GLU A 221 5.29 -10.44 10.74
CA GLU A 221 3.82 -10.41 10.90
C GLU A 221 3.15 -9.61 9.77
N ILE A 222 3.74 -8.50 9.34
CA ILE A 222 3.26 -7.75 8.17
C ILE A 222 3.39 -8.60 6.90
N ALA A 223 4.54 -9.24 6.69
CA ALA A 223 4.77 -10.09 5.52
C ALA A 223 3.78 -11.27 5.48
N ASP A 224 3.49 -11.89 6.65
CA ASP A 224 2.54 -13.00 6.75
C ASP A 224 1.12 -12.57 6.39
N ARG A 225 0.67 -11.41 6.85
CA ARG A 225 -0.63 -10.84 6.44
C ARG A 225 -0.69 -10.58 4.94
N MET A 226 0.36 -10.00 4.35
CA MET A 226 0.45 -9.80 2.91
C MET A 226 0.43 -11.13 2.14
N ARG A 227 1.09 -12.16 2.67
CA ARG A 227 1.06 -13.52 2.13
C ARG A 227 -0.36 -14.07 2.06
N TYR A 228 -1.13 -13.99 3.15
CA TYR A 228 -2.53 -14.45 3.18
C TYR A 228 -3.39 -13.69 2.19
N PHE A 229 -3.25 -12.37 2.12
CA PHE A 229 -3.97 -11.53 1.16
C PHE A 229 -3.69 -11.96 -0.28
N VAL A 230 -2.41 -12.04 -0.68
CA VAL A 230 -2.04 -12.43 -2.05
C VAL A 230 -2.47 -13.85 -2.38
N LYS A 231 -2.31 -14.78 -1.44
CA LYS A 231 -2.77 -16.17 -1.61
C LYS A 231 -4.27 -16.22 -1.88
N PHE A 232 -5.06 -15.45 -1.13
CA PHE A 232 -6.49 -15.34 -1.34
C PHE A 232 -6.80 -14.78 -2.74
N MET A 233 -6.12 -13.70 -3.15
CA MET A 233 -6.29 -13.07 -4.45
C MET A 233 -5.95 -14.02 -5.61
N LEU A 234 -4.87 -14.77 -5.51
CA LEU A 234 -4.44 -15.74 -6.52
C LEU A 234 -5.37 -16.95 -6.62
N ALA A 235 -6.03 -17.32 -5.52
CA ALA A 235 -6.98 -18.45 -5.49
C ALA A 235 -8.36 -18.09 -6.01
N GLN A 236 -8.74 -16.80 -6.01
CA GLN A 236 -10.08 -16.36 -6.40
C GLN A 236 -10.11 -15.73 -7.79
N ASN A 237 -11.20 -16.01 -8.51
CA ASN A 237 -11.45 -15.41 -9.82
C ASN A 237 -12.08 -14.01 -9.70
N GLU A 238 -12.66 -13.65 -8.55
CA GLU A 238 -13.33 -12.39 -8.32
C GLU A 238 -12.96 -11.84 -6.94
N VAL A 239 -12.71 -10.53 -6.85
CA VAL A 239 -12.52 -9.85 -5.58
C VAL A 239 -13.79 -9.11 -5.22
N VAL A 240 -14.28 -9.35 -4.04
CA VAL A 240 -15.51 -8.74 -3.53
C VAL A 240 -15.16 -7.88 -2.32
N GLY A 241 -15.52 -6.60 -2.38
CA GLY A 241 -15.40 -5.68 -1.25
C GLY A 241 -15.37 -4.22 -1.69
N MET A 242 -16.05 -3.37 -0.93
CA MET A 242 -16.23 -1.95 -1.27
C MET A 242 -14.89 -1.17 -1.28
N GLU A 243 -13.97 -1.50 -0.38
CA GLU A 243 -12.62 -0.92 -0.37
C GLU A 243 -11.83 -1.31 -1.61
N TYR A 244 -11.97 -2.57 -2.04
CA TYR A 244 -11.31 -3.03 -3.25
C TYR A 244 -11.81 -2.29 -4.50
N GLU A 245 -13.11 -2.09 -4.66
CA GLU A 245 -13.68 -1.36 -5.80
C GLU A 245 -13.16 0.07 -5.87
N LYS A 246 -13.03 0.75 -4.73
CA LYS A 246 -12.44 2.09 -4.65
C LYS A 246 -10.98 2.09 -5.08
N ILE A 247 -10.20 1.16 -4.56
CA ILE A 247 -8.78 1.03 -4.89
C ILE A 247 -8.59 0.60 -6.33
N GLU A 248 -9.39 -0.33 -6.85
CA GLU A 248 -9.41 -0.70 -8.27
C GLU A 248 -9.64 0.52 -9.16
N SER A 249 -10.64 1.34 -8.83
CA SER A 249 -10.93 2.59 -9.55
C SER A 249 -9.74 3.55 -9.51
N LEU A 250 -9.09 3.71 -8.36
CA LEU A 250 -7.90 4.53 -8.20
C LEU A 250 -6.72 3.97 -9.01
N PHE A 251 -6.44 2.66 -8.95
CA PHE A 251 -5.39 2.04 -9.74
C PHE A 251 -5.66 2.18 -11.24
N LYS A 252 -6.90 1.99 -11.69
CA LYS A 252 -7.27 2.26 -13.08
C LYS A 252 -6.96 3.72 -13.47
N SER A 253 -7.29 4.69 -12.63
CA SER A 253 -6.98 6.10 -12.89
C SER A 253 -5.49 6.39 -12.90
N VAL A 254 -4.71 5.74 -12.03
CA VAL A 254 -3.25 5.88 -11.94
C VAL A 254 -2.55 5.32 -13.16
N PHE A 255 -2.97 4.13 -13.61
CA PHE A 255 -2.23 3.38 -14.64
C PHE A 255 -2.86 3.45 -16.04
N ALA A 256 -4.13 3.83 -16.19
CA ALA A 256 -4.80 3.90 -17.50
C ALA A 256 -4.24 5.01 -18.40
N ASN A 257 -3.96 6.19 -17.84
CA ASN A 257 -3.41 7.32 -18.59
C ASN A 257 -1.96 7.10 -19.09
N LEU A 258 -1.30 6.01 -18.65
CA LEU A 258 0.04 5.66 -19.09
C LEU A 258 0.06 5.04 -20.51
N ALA A 259 -1.01 4.33 -20.87
CA ALA A 259 -1.14 3.70 -22.19
C ALA A 259 -1.36 4.72 -23.33
N GLU A 260 -1.96 5.89 -23.03
CA GLU A 260 -2.18 6.94 -24.03
C GLU A 260 -0.92 7.76 -24.28
N ALA A 261 -0.09 7.98 -23.26
CA ALA A 261 1.18 8.72 -23.41
C ALA A 261 2.20 7.94 -24.27
N ASP A 262 2.23 6.58 -24.18
CA ASP A 262 3.09 5.74 -25.01
C ASP A 262 2.70 5.78 -26.49
N LYS A 263 1.42 5.90 -26.81
CA LYS A 263 0.96 6.00 -28.20
C LYS A 263 1.38 7.33 -28.86
N GLN A 264 1.46 8.39 -28.09
CA GLN A 264 1.91 9.71 -28.57
C GLN A 264 3.43 9.81 -28.71
N SER A 265 4.21 9.11 -27.87
CA SER A 265 5.68 9.09 -27.96
C SER A 265 6.21 8.19 -29.10
N LEU A 266 5.42 7.22 -29.55
CA LEU A 266 5.75 6.36 -30.70
C LEU A 266 5.28 6.94 -32.04
N ALA A 267 4.48 8.03 -32.01
CA ALA A 267 3.99 8.73 -33.20
C ALA A 267 4.77 10.05 -33.48
N SER A 268 5.72 10.42 -32.65
CA SER A 268 6.65 11.54 -32.78
C SER A 268 8.06 11.03 -33.05
#